data_907f2758b92ffbc57a2e1745d0449046
#
_entry.id   907f2758b92ffbc57a2e1745d0449046
#
_cell.length_a   1.000
_cell.length_b   1.000
_cell.length_c   1.000
_cell.angle_alpha   90.00
_cell.angle_beta   90.00
_cell.angle_gamma   90.00
#
_symmetry.space_group_name_H-M   'P 1'
#
loop_
_entity.id
_entity.type
_entity.pdbx_description
1 polymer ?
#
loop_
_entity_poly.entity_id
_entity_poly.type
_entity_poly.pdbx_seq_one_letter_code
_entity_poly.pdbx_strand_id
1 'polypeptide(L)'
;NALDIPQSKIRVEKPRIGGGFGAKQTVVAEVYPAFVTWMTKKPSKMIYSRKESQIASTPRHEMQVTVKLGAMNDGTIRAMDVYTLSNSGAFGEHGPTTVGLSGHKSIPLYTNNLEAFKFSYDVVYTNCQAAGAYRGYGATQGLFAVESIVSEMAGILGIDPVAIREKNMVRQGQTMGAYYNEVAQACTLDKCMDHAKKLFDWENKSKVRVLENGKIRSAGVAMAMQGSGIS
;
A
#
# COMPACT_ATOMS: atom_id res chain seq x y z
N ASN A 1 29.72 -7.53 9.55
CA ASN A 1 30.20 -6.29 8.92
C ASN A 1 30.17 -5.10 9.87
N ALA A 2 29.02 -4.77 10.53
CA ALA A 2 28.93 -3.56 11.36
C ALA A 2 29.90 -3.51 12.55
N LEU A 3 30.30 -4.65 13.08
CA LEU A 3 31.16 -4.75 14.25
C LEU A 3 32.56 -5.32 13.92
N ASP A 4 32.80 -5.63 12.66
CA ASP A 4 34.03 -6.27 12.18
C ASP A 4 34.39 -7.55 12.97
N ILE A 5 33.36 -8.35 13.26
CA ILE A 5 33.47 -9.62 13.98
C ILE A 5 33.21 -10.76 13.00
N PRO A 6 34.03 -11.83 12.98
CA PRO A 6 33.77 -13.01 12.18
C PRO A 6 32.40 -13.62 12.48
N GLN A 7 31.65 -13.99 11.45
CA GLN A 7 30.30 -14.59 11.59
C GLN A 7 30.31 -15.82 12.49
N SER A 8 31.40 -16.60 12.49
CA SER A 8 31.57 -17.79 13.34
C SER A 8 31.55 -17.49 14.85
N LYS A 9 31.75 -16.22 15.23
CA LYS A 9 31.69 -15.77 16.62
C LYS A 9 30.34 -15.14 16.99
N ILE A 10 29.36 -15.14 16.06
CA ILE A 10 28.05 -14.54 16.29
C ILE A 10 27.00 -15.63 16.25
N ARG A 11 26.21 -15.73 17.31
CA ARG A 11 25.02 -16.57 17.36
C ARG A 11 23.77 -15.68 17.48
N VAL A 12 22.87 -15.82 16.51
CA VAL A 12 21.60 -15.09 16.50
C VAL A 12 20.47 -16.08 16.73
N GLU A 13 19.69 -15.86 17.76
CA GLU A 13 18.50 -16.63 18.06
C GLU A 13 17.26 -15.77 17.85
N LYS A 14 16.37 -16.22 16.98
CA LYS A 14 15.10 -15.57 16.73
C LYS A 14 14.01 -16.21 17.59
N PRO A 15 13.49 -15.54 18.60
CA PRO A 15 12.31 -16.01 19.33
C PRO A 15 11.08 -15.99 18.46
N ARG A 16 9.96 -16.54 18.97
CA ARG A 16 8.67 -16.43 18.29
C ARG A 16 8.28 -14.96 18.13
N ILE A 17 7.92 -14.58 16.92
CA ILE A 17 7.54 -13.22 16.55
C ILE A 17 6.04 -13.21 16.26
N GLY A 18 5.30 -12.34 16.94
CA GLY A 18 3.84 -12.18 16.77
C GLY A 18 3.41 -11.35 15.55
N GLY A 19 4.34 -11.00 14.68
CA GLY A 19 4.13 -10.22 13.47
C GLY A 19 5.25 -9.20 13.27
N GLY A 20 5.54 -8.86 12.02
CA GLY A 20 6.56 -7.87 11.64
C GLY A 20 5.94 -6.57 11.14
N PHE A 21 4.95 -6.68 10.28
CA PHE A 21 4.25 -5.56 9.63
C PHE A 21 5.19 -4.55 8.94
N GLY A 22 6.38 -5.02 8.51
CA GLY A 22 7.45 -4.23 7.93
C GLY A 22 8.52 -3.77 8.92
N ALA A 23 8.21 -3.55 10.18
CA ALA A 23 9.14 -3.01 11.18
C ALA A 23 10.28 -3.97 11.62
N LYS A 24 10.30 -5.19 11.12
CA LYS A 24 11.29 -6.23 11.47
C LYS A 24 12.00 -6.81 10.24
N GLN A 25 11.99 -6.10 9.14
CA GLN A 25 12.65 -6.54 7.90
C GLN A 25 14.11 -6.11 7.82
N THR A 26 14.45 -5.01 8.46
CA THR A 26 15.80 -4.46 8.53
C THR A 26 16.29 -4.42 9.97
N VAL A 27 17.59 -4.21 10.15
CA VAL A 27 18.19 -4.00 11.47
C VAL A 27 17.75 -2.63 11.97
N VAL A 28 17.05 -2.59 13.09
CA VAL A 28 16.56 -1.34 13.71
C VAL A 28 17.34 -1.01 14.97
N ALA A 29 17.42 -1.95 15.92
CA ALA A 29 18.03 -1.72 17.22
C ALA A 29 19.11 -2.74 17.59
N GLU A 30 19.21 -3.84 16.88
CA GLU A 30 20.00 -5.03 17.24
C GLU A 30 21.48 -4.73 17.33
N VAL A 31 22.00 -3.81 16.51
CA VAL A 31 23.44 -3.46 16.49
C VAL A 31 23.88 -2.74 17.76
N TYR A 32 23.01 -1.92 18.35
CA TYR A 32 23.38 -1.09 19.51
C TYR A 32 23.72 -1.93 20.76
N PRO A 33 22.87 -2.85 21.24
CA PRO A 33 23.22 -3.72 22.36
C PRO A 33 24.39 -4.66 22.01
N ALA A 34 24.49 -5.11 20.78
CA ALA A 34 25.62 -5.91 20.33
C ALA A 34 26.94 -5.15 20.46
N PHE A 35 26.98 -3.87 20.03
CA PHE A 35 28.14 -3.00 20.17
C PHE A 35 28.51 -2.75 21.64
N VAL A 36 27.53 -2.42 22.47
CA VAL A 36 27.75 -2.22 23.91
C VAL A 36 28.32 -3.49 24.58
N THR A 37 27.77 -4.65 24.28
CA THR A 37 28.28 -5.95 24.79
C THR A 37 29.70 -6.21 24.28
N TRP A 38 30.00 -5.90 23.03
CA TRP A 38 31.32 -6.07 22.45
C TRP A 38 32.37 -5.22 23.17
N MET A 39 32.05 -3.96 23.43
CA MET A 39 32.95 -3.02 24.10
C MET A 39 33.11 -3.31 25.60
N THR A 40 32.01 -3.58 26.27
CA THR A 40 32.01 -3.68 27.76
C THR A 40 32.25 -5.10 28.24
N LYS A 41 32.09 -6.12 27.40
CA LYS A 41 32.07 -7.53 27.74
C LYS A 41 30.99 -7.92 28.78
N LYS A 42 29.93 -7.10 28.85
CA LYS A 42 28.78 -7.33 29.76
C LYS A 42 27.51 -7.50 28.93
N PRO A 43 26.53 -8.29 29.39
CA PRO A 43 25.23 -8.37 28.75
C PRO A 43 24.57 -6.99 28.64
N SER A 44 23.90 -6.75 27.53
CA SER A 44 23.16 -5.50 27.31
C SER A 44 21.79 -5.79 26.71
N LYS A 45 20.85 -4.88 26.97
CA LYS A 45 19.47 -4.98 26.49
C LYS A 45 19.00 -3.58 26.06
N MET A 46 18.23 -3.51 24.98
CA MET A 46 17.63 -2.30 24.50
C MET A 46 16.13 -2.50 24.26
N ILE A 47 15.33 -1.57 24.74
CA ILE A 47 13.88 -1.53 24.51
C ILE A 47 13.54 -0.09 24.23
N TYR A 48 13.03 0.20 23.02
CA TYR A 48 12.53 1.52 22.69
C TYR A 48 11.24 1.83 23.44
N SER A 49 11.16 3.04 24.00
CA SER A 49 9.88 3.65 24.35
C SER A 49 9.08 3.91 23.06
N ARG A 50 7.79 4.21 23.20
CA ARG A 50 6.96 4.55 22.04
C ARG A 50 7.49 5.76 21.28
N LYS A 51 7.96 6.77 21.97
CA LYS A 51 8.56 7.97 21.36
C LYS A 51 9.82 7.63 20.59
N GLU A 52 10.72 6.86 21.16
CA GLU A 52 11.96 6.43 20.50
C GLU A 52 11.65 5.56 19.29
N SER A 53 10.69 4.64 19.37
CA SER A 53 10.31 3.82 18.22
C SER A 53 9.75 4.63 17.05
N GLN A 54 9.11 5.77 17.31
CA GLN A 54 8.63 6.66 16.25
C GLN A 54 9.74 7.50 15.61
N ILE A 55 10.82 7.74 16.33
CA ILE A 55 11.94 8.57 15.83
C ILE A 55 13.03 7.69 15.20
N ALA A 56 13.28 6.50 15.74
CA ALA A 56 14.43 5.67 15.40
C ALA A 56 14.10 4.45 14.53
N SER A 57 12.82 4.13 14.30
CA SER A 57 12.43 3.07 13.39
C SER A 57 12.04 3.62 12.01
N THR A 58 11.84 2.73 11.04
CA THR A 58 11.50 3.11 9.67
C THR A 58 10.00 3.37 9.51
N PRO A 59 9.54 4.61 9.30
CA PRO A 59 8.15 4.94 9.07
C PRO A 59 7.71 4.56 7.65
N ARG A 60 6.40 4.73 7.39
CA ARG A 60 5.85 4.65 6.05
C ARG A 60 6.45 5.73 5.15
N HIS A 61 6.73 5.38 3.89
CA HIS A 61 7.13 6.36 2.88
C HIS A 61 6.08 7.45 2.71
N GLU A 62 6.49 8.70 2.80
CA GLU A 62 5.71 9.83 2.30
C GLU A 62 5.69 9.77 0.77
N MET A 63 4.50 9.88 0.19
CA MET A 63 4.32 9.78 -1.26
C MET A 63 3.36 10.85 -1.76
N GLN A 64 3.71 11.45 -2.88
CA GLN A 64 2.81 12.22 -3.72
C GLN A 64 2.48 11.37 -4.94
N VAL A 65 1.21 10.98 -5.07
CA VAL A 65 0.75 10.12 -6.16
C VAL A 65 -0.14 10.92 -7.09
N THR A 66 0.27 11.01 -8.35
CA THR A 66 -0.51 11.67 -9.41
C THR A 66 -1.11 10.60 -10.30
N VAL A 67 -2.42 10.63 -10.47
CA VAL A 67 -3.14 9.69 -11.34
C VAL A 67 -3.88 10.45 -12.42
N LYS A 68 -3.73 9.98 -13.68
CA LYS A 68 -4.56 10.39 -14.80
C LYS A 68 -5.38 9.19 -15.23
N LEU A 69 -6.68 9.38 -15.33
CA LEU A 69 -7.63 8.34 -15.68
C LEU A 69 -8.39 8.73 -16.94
N GLY A 70 -8.33 7.88 -17.96
CA GLY A 70 -9.11 8.02 -19.19
C GLY A 70 -10.29 7.05 -19.17
N ALA A 71 -11.51 7.57 -19.25
CA ALA A 71 -12.73 6.79 -19.31
C ALA A 71 -13.67 7.27 -20.39
N MET A 72 -14.50 6.37 -20.89
CA MET A 72 -15.63 6.69 -21.77
C MET A 72 -16.78 7.28 -20.95
N ASN A 73 -17.72 7.95 -21.60
CA ASN A 73 -18.87 8.53 -20.94
C ASN A 73 -19.76 7.50 -20.21
N ASP A 74 -19.70 6.26 -20.60
CA ASP A 74 -20.41 5.14 -19.97
C ASP A 74 -19.68 4.57 -18.75
N GLY A 75 -18.56 5.19 -18.33
CA GLY A 75 -17.74 4.78 -17.20
C GLY A 75 -16.75 3.67 -17.50
N THR A 76 -16.57 3.25 -18.75
CA THR A 76 -15.55 2.27 -19.13
C THR A 76 -14.17 2.89 -19.07
N ILE A 77 -13.30 2.42 -18.15
CA ILE A 77 -11.92 2.88 -17.99
C ILE A 77 -11.05 2.26 -19.08
N ARG A 78 -10.39 3.11 -19.91
CA ARG A 78 -9.55 2.69 -21.02
C ARG A 78 -8.08 2.91 -20.79
N ALA A 79 -7.70 3.93 -20.03
CA ALA A 79 -6.31 4.27 -19.81
C ALA A 79 -6.06 4.76 -18.38
N MET A 80 -4.85 4.46 -17.86
CA MET A 80 -4.41 4.91 -16.55
C MET A 80 -2.92 5.26 -16.58
N ASP A 81 -2.56 6.47 -16.12
CA ASP A 81 -1.18 6.88 -15.90
C ASP A 81 -1.00 7.22 -14.42
N VAL A 82 -0.11 6.49 -13.76
CA VAL A 82 0.21 6.69 -12.34
C VAL A 82 1.66 7.09 -12.20
N TYR A 83 1.90 8.22 -11.58
CA TYR A 83 3.22 8.70 -11.20
C TYR A 83 3.32 8.85 -9.68
N THR A 84 4.38 8.30 -9.08
CA THR A 84 4.62 8.40 -7.64
C THR A 84 5.97 9.04 -7.36
N LEU A 85 5.97 10.17 -6.65
CA LEU A 85 7.17 10.77 -6.06
C LEU A 85 7.20 10.38 -4.58
N SER A 86 8.33 9.81 -4.12
CA SER A 86 8.46 9.33 -2.74
C SER A 86 9.70 9.88 -2.06
N ASN A 87 9.53 10.30 -0.81
CA ASN A 87 10.60 10.63 0.11
C ASN A 87 11.08 9.36 0.83
N SER A 88 12.33 8.97 0.59
CA SER A 88 12.93 7.81 1.25
C SER A 88 13.71 8.16 2.52
N GLY A 89 13.84 9.43 2.85
CA GLY A 89 14.67 9.90 3.96
C GLY A 89 16.16 9.79 3.66
N ALA A 90 16.98 9.73 4.70
CA ALA A 90 18.44 9.78 4.57
C ALA A 90 19.08 8.51 3.99
N PHE A 91 18.39 7.37 4.11
CA PHE A 91 18.87 6.05 3.66
C PHE A 91 17.76 5.35 2.86
N GLY A 92 18.07 4.91 1.68
CA GLY A 92 17.07 4.38 0.73
C GLY A 92 16.68 2.92 0.93
N GLU A 93 16.51 2.44 2.16
CA GLU A 93 16.32 1.02 2.50
C GLU A 93 15.48 0.21 1.49
N HIS A 94 14.17 0.30 1.56
CA HIS A 94 13.23 -0.41 0.69
C HIS A 94 12.59 0.50 -0.37
N GLY A 95 13.19 1.67 -0.64
CA GLY A 95 12.61 2.72 -1.45
C GLY A 95 12.02 2.25 -2.78
N PRO A 96 12.84 1.76 -3.72
CA PRO A 96 12.35 1.36 -5.05
C PRO A 96 11.25 0.30 -5.00
N THR A 97 11.41 -0.73 -4.17
CA THR A 97 10.42 -1.81 -4.05
C THR A 97 9.11 -1.30 -3.44
N THR A 98 9.21 -0.51 -2.35
CA THR A 98 8.02 0.04 -1.68
C THR A 98 7.24 0.97 -2.61
N VAL A 99 7.94 1.84 -3.31
CA VAL A 99 7.31 2.81 -4.21
C VAL A 99 6.76 2.12 -5.46
N GLY A 100 7.49 1.14 -6.00
CA GLY A 100 7.02 0.32 -7.12
C GLY A 100 5.68 -0.35 -6.86
N LEU A 101 5.43 -0.80 -5.63
CA LEU A 101 4.16 -1.43 -5.28
C LEU A 101 2.97 -0.45 -5.23
N SER A 102 3.20 0.86 -5.24
CA SER A 102 2.09 1.82 -5.34
C SER A 102 1.34 1.70 -6.67
N GLY A 103 2.02 1.48 -7.78
CA GLY A 103 1.41 1.19 -9.08
C GLY A 103 1.03 -0.28 -9.26
N HIS A 104 1.95 -1.19 -8.91
CA HIS A 104 1.77 -2.63 -9.08
C HIS A 104 0.54 -3.22 -8.38
N LYS A 105 0.06 -2.60 -7.32
CA LYS A 105 -1.09 -3.11 -6.56
C LYS A 105 -2.37 -2.31 -6.80
N SER A 106 -2.29 -1.14 -7.42
CA SER A 106 -3.46 -0.30 -7.66
C SER A 106 -4.00 -0.41 -9.08
N ILE A 107 -3.15 -0.36 -10.09
CA ILE A 107 -3.57 -0.42 -11.50
C ILE A 107 -4.26 -1.75 -11.85
N PRO A 108 -3.76 -2.93 -11.41
CA PRO A 108 -4.35 -4.21 -11.77
C PRO A 108 -5.80 -4.42 -11.32
N LEU A 109 -6.26 -3.66 -10.32
CA LEU A 109 -7.67 -3.71 -9.89
C LEU A 109 -8.65 -3.42 -11.04
N TYR A 110 -8.25 -2.59 -12.00
CA TYR A 110 -9.08 -2.09 -13.10
C TYR A 110 -8.68 -2.67 -14.46
N THR A 111 -8.13 -3.87 -14.48
CA THR A 111 -7.65 -4.53 -15.70
C THR A 111 -8.76 -4.85 -16.71
N ASN A 112 -10.01 -5.02 -16.28
CA ASN A 112 -11.08 -5.60 -17.12
C ASN A 112 -11.23 -4.91 -18.49
N ASN A 113 -11.21 -3.58 -18.53
CA ASN A 113 -11.38 -2.81 -19.77
C ASN A 113 -10.16 -1.94 -20.10
N LEU A 114 -9.06 -2.10 -19.37
CA LEU A 114 -7.88 -1.26 -19.49
C LEU A 114 -7.07 -1.63 -20.74
N GLU A 115 -6.98 -0.68 -21.69
CA GLU A 115 -6.25 -0.87 -22.95
C GLU A 115 -4.81 -0.34 -22.86
N ALA A 116 -4.59 0.70 -22.06
CA ALA A 116 -3.29 1.30 -21.89
C ALA A 116 -3.04 1.69 -20.42
N PHE A 117 -1.83 1.43 -19.95
CA PHE A 117 -1.40 1.92 -18.66
C PHE A 117 0.07 2.36 -18.69
N LYS A 118 0.38 3.29 -17.80
CA LYS A 118 1.74 3.69 -17.51
C LYS A 118 1.92 3.81 -16.00
N PHE A 119 3.05 3.34 -15.52
CA PHE A 119 3.49 3.57 -14.16
C PHE A 119 4.94 4.04 -14.16
N SER A 120 5.19 5.13 -13.47
CA SER A 120 6.55 5.64 -13.24
C SER A 120 6.67 6.20 -11.84
N TYR A 121 7.89 6.23 -11.30
CA TYR A 121 8.13 6.76 -9.97
C TYR A 121 9.55 7.29 -9.82
N ASP A 122 9.70 8.22 -8.88
CA ASP A 122 10.98 8.70 -8.39
C ASP A 122 11.05 8.52 -6.87
N VAL A 123 12.22 8.10 -6.39
CA VAL A 123 12.52 7.95 -4.98
C VAL A 123 13.69 8.86 -4.65
N VAL A 124 13.45 9.85 -3.79
CA VAL A 124 14.44 10.87 -3.49
C VAL A 124 14.96 10.73 -2.06
N TYR A 125 16.24 11.01 -1.89
CA TYR A 125 16.86 11.16 -0.58
C TYR A 125 16.56 12.53 0.01
N THR A 126 16.38 12.56 1.32
CA THR A 126 16.22 13.81 2.08
C THR A 126 16.90 13.66 3.43
N ASN A 127 17.00 14.77 4.18
CA ASN A 127 17.54 14.77 5.55
C ASN A 127 16.50 14.35 6.62
N CYS A 128 15.43 13.67 6.18
CA CYS A 128 14.43 13.13 7.08
C CYS A 128 14.81 11.73 7.57
N GLN A 129 14.05 11.22 8.53
CA GLN A 129 14.14 9.85 8.99
C GLN A 129 14.00 8.88 7.80
N ALA A 130 14.83 7.83 7.78
CA ALA A 130 14.78 6.82 6.74
C ALA A 130 13.42 6.11 6.73
N ALA A 131 12.74 6.17 5.62
CA ALA A 131 11.51 5.43 5.41
C ALA A 131 11.81 3.97 5.02
N GLY A 132 10.93 3.06 5.37
CA GLY A 132 11.12 1.64 5.09
C GLY A 132 9.82 0.90 4.87
N ALA A 133 9.89 -0.40 5.03
CA ALA A 133 8.73 -1.27 4.92
C ALA A 133 7.72 -0.98 6.03
N TYR A 134 6.49 -0.71 5.66
CA TYR A 134 5.38 -0.54 6.59
C TYR A 134 4.12 -1.19 6.03
N ARG A 135 3.26 -1.71 6.88
CA ARG A 135 2.05 -2.48 6.55
C ARG A 135 1.33 -1.97 5.29
N GLY A 136 1.23 -2.81 4.26
CA GLY A 136 0.75 -2.47 2.92
C GLY A 136 1.84 -2.11 1.91
N TYR A 137 3.07 -1.76 2.36
CA TYR A 137 4.30 -1.68 1.57
C TYR A 137 4.16 -0.89 0.26
N GLY A 138 3.61 0.33 0.33
CA GLY A 138 3.35 1.20 -0.81
C GLY A 138 1.98 1.02 -1.47
N ALA A 139 1.42 -0.19 -1.43
CA ALA A 139 0.11 -0.45 -2.00
C ALA A 139 -0.99 0.45 -1.42
N THR A 140 -0.96 0.72 -0.12
CA THR A 140 -1.96 1.57 0.54
C THR A 140 -2.02 2.98 -0.01
N GLN A 141 -0.86 3.58 -0.33
CA GLN A 141 -0.80 4.92 -0.92
C GLN A 141 -1.32 4.93 -2.36
N GLY A 142 -0.89 3.94 -3.16
CA GLY A 142 -1.35 3.79 -4.54
C GLY A 142 -2.84 3.50 -4.64
N LEU A 143 -3.35 2.59 -3.82
CA LEU A 143 -4.77 2.27 -3.76
C LEU A 143 -5.61 3.49 -3.35
N PHE A 144 -5.15 4.25 -2.35
CA PHE A 144 -5.84 5.48 -1.97
C PHE A 144 -5.98 6.45 -3.14
N ALA A 145 -4.90 6.67 -3.89
CA ALA A 145 -4.91 7.61 -5.02
C ALA A 145 -5.82 7.11 -6.16
N VAL A 146 -5.69 5.84 -6.56
CA VAL A 146 -6.49 5.27 -7.66
C VAL A 146 -7.96 5.18 -7.27
N GLU A 147 -8.30 4.73 -6.07
CA GLU A 147 -9.68 4.64 -5.61
C GLU A 147 -10.34 6.02 -5.45
N SER A 148 -9.55 7.04 -5.10
CA SER A 148 -10.04 8.44 -5.02
C SER A 148 -10.42 8.96 -6.39
N ILE A 149 -9.57 8.82 -7.41
CA ILE A 149 -9.90 9.31 -8.76
C ILE A 149 -11.03 8.52 -9.41
N VAL A 150 -11.15 7.22 -9.14
CA VAL A 150 -12.29 6.41 -9.62
C VAL A 150 -13.59 6.89 -8.99
N SER A 151 -13.57 7.26 -7.71
CA SER A 151 -14.75 7.85 -7.05
C SER A 151 -15.08 9.23 -7.59
N GLU A 152 -14.08 10.08 -7.85
CA GLU A 152 -14.26 11.39 -8.49
C GLU A 152 -14.83 11.25 -9.89
N MET A 153 -14.30 10.33 -10.70
CA MET A 153 -14.80 10.02 -12.04
C MET A 153 -16.26 9.57 -12.00
N ALA A 154 -16.64 8.71 -11.06
CA ALA A 154 -18.02 8.29 -10.88
C ALA A 154 -18.95 9.50 -10.62
N GLY A 155 -18.51 10.44 -9.78
CA GLY A 155 -19.24 11.67 -9.50
C GLY A 155 -19.39 12.58 -10.72
N ILE A 156 -18.31 12.77 -11.50
CA ILE A 156 -18.32 13.58 -12.73
C ILE A 156 -19.28 12.99 -13.79
N LEU A 157 -19.29 11.66 -13.91
CA LEU A 157 -20.14 10.97 -14.88
C LEU A 157 -21.57 10.71 -14.38
N GLY A 158 -21.86 11.00 -13.12
CA GLY A 158 -23.16 10.69 -12.51
C GLY A 158 -23.44 9.19 -12.39
N ILE A 159 -22.39 8.35 -12.33
CA ILE A 159 -22.47 6.90 -12.21
C ILE A 159 -22.31 6.49 -10.75
N ASP A 160 -23.08 5.49 -10.31
CA ASP A 160 -22.92 4.92 -8.97
C ASP A 160 -21.46 4.43 -8.75
N PRO A 161 -20.81 4.78 -7.63
CA PRO A 161 -19.41 4.39 -7.37
C PRO A 161 -19.18 2.88 -7.27
N VAL A 162 -20.20 2.09 -6.97
CA VAL A 162 -20.12 0.62 -7.05
C VAL A 162 -20.22 0.19 -8.51
N ALA A 163 -21.17 0.73 -9.27
CA ALA A 163 -21.37 0.35 -10.67
C ALA A 163 -20.13 0.57 -11.55
N ILE A 164 -19.44 1.71 -11.37
CA ILE A 164 -18.19 1.97 -12.13
C ILE A 164 -17.09 0.96 -11.78
N ARG A 165 -17.02 0.50 -10.52
CA ARG A 165 -16.08 -0.54 -10.09
C ARG A 165 -16.45 -1.91 -10.62
N GLU A 166 -17.71 -2.31 -10.51
CA GLU A 166 -18.22 -3.58 -11.06
C GLU A 166 -17.96 -3.70 -12.57
N LYS A 167 -18.07 -2.60 -13.29
CA LYS A 167 -17.80 -2.55 -14.72
C LYS A 167 -16.33 -2.78 -15.07
N ASN A 168 -15.41 -2.26 -14.27
CA ASN A 168 -13.99 -2.17 -14.62
C ASN A 168 -13.07 -3.08 -13.81
N MET A 169 -13.53 -3.65 -12.71
CA MET A 169 -12.69 -4.48 -11.85
C MET A 169 -12.20 -5.73 -12.55
N VAL A 170 -11.00 -6.16 -12.17
CA VAL A 170 -10.41 -7.42 -12.63
C VAL A 170 -11.32 -8.61 -12.32
N ARG A 171 -11.38 -9.56 -13.24
CA ARG A 171 -12.14 -10.79 -13.14
C ARG A 171 -11.22 -12.00 -13.14
N GLN A 172 -11.67 -13.09 -12.56
CA GLN A 172 -10.95 -14.36 -12.62
C GLN A 172 -10.67 -14.77 -14.06
N GLY A 173 -9.46 -15.22 -14.32
CA GLY A 173 -9.01 -15.65 -15.65
C GLY A 173 -8.45 -14.52 -16.53
N GLN A 174 -8.56 -13.25 -16.13
CA GLN A 174 -7.97 -12.14 -16.88
C GLN A 174 -6.47 -12.02 -16.65
N THR A 175 -5.74 -11.64 -17.69
CA THR A 175 -4.32 -11.30 -17.60
C THR A 175 -4.17 -9.86 -17.10
N MET A 176 -3.41 -9.70 -16.03
CA MET A 176 -3.11 -8.41 -15.43
C MET A 176 -1.80 -7.85 -15.98
N GLY A 177 -1.87 -7.10 -17.09
CA GLY A 177 -0.70 -6.56 -17.76
C GLY A 177 0.20 -5.71 -16.86
N ALA A 178 -0.38 -4.91 -15.99
CA ALA A 178 0.35 -4.10 -15.00
C ALA A 178 0.89 -4.92 -13.81
N TYR A 179 0.67 -6.21 -13.77
CA TYR A 179 1.16 -7.11 -12.73
C TYR A 179 1.88 -8.32 -13.36
N TYR A 180 3.04 -8.10 -13.94
CA TYR A 180 3.91 -9.11 -14.56
C TYR A 180 3.23 -10.01 -15.60
N ASN A 181 2.12 -9.59 -16.21
CA ASN A 181 1.29 -10.41 -17.09
C ASN A 181 0.75 -11.70 -16.41
N GLU A 182 0.63 -11.69 -15.10
CA GLU A 182 0.03 -12.82 -14.38
C GLU A 182 -1.48 -12.92 -14.65
N VAL A 183 -1.98 -14.15 -14.65
CA VAL A 183 -3.41 -14.41 -14.75
C VAL A 183 -4.03 -14.36 -13.35
N ALA A 184 -5.12 -13.64 -13.20
CA ALA A 184 -5.92 -13.58 -11.98
C ALA A 184 -6.62 -14.93 -11.72
N GLN A 185 -5.86 -15.92 -11.23
CA GLN A 185 -6.36 -17.30 -11.06
C GLN A 185 -7.40 -17.40 -9.95
N ALA A 186 -7.19 -16.70 -8.84
CA ALA A 186 -8.13 -16.67 -7.71
C ALA A 186 -8.55 -15.20 -7.49
N CYS A 187 -9.65 -14.80 -8.12
CA CYS A 187 -10.21 -13.47 -7.99
C CYS A 187 -11.71 -13.55 -7.72
N THR A 188 -12.13 -13.05 -6.56
CA THR A 188 -13.52 -13.01 -6.14
C THR A 188 -13.97 -11.62 -5.72
N LEU A 189 -13.38 -10.58 -6.32
CA LEU A 189 -13.73 -9.17 -6.03
C LEU A 189 -15.21 -8.88 -6.30
N ASP A 190 -15.78 -9.47 -7.35
CA ASP A 190 -17.20 -9.41 -7.67
C ASP A 190 -18.07 -9.93 -6.53
N LYS A 191 -17.77 -11.12 -6.02
CA LYS A 191 -18.51 -11.71 -4.88
C LYS A 191 -18.32 -10.88 -3.60
N CYS A 192 -17.12 -10.35 -3.38
CA CYS A 192 -16.88 -9.45 -2.25
C CYS A 192 -17.72 -8.17 -2.36
N MET A 193 -17.80 -7.57 -3.56
CA MET A 193 -18.60 -6.40 -3.82
C MET A 193 -20.08 -6.67 -3.59
N ASP A 194 -20.62 -7.76 -4.15
CA ASP A 194 -22.00 -8.17 -3.96
C ASP A 194 -22.36 -8.38 -2.48
N HIS A 195 -21.46 -9.02 -1.75
CA HIS A 195 -21.67 -9.25 -0.32
C HIS A 195 -21.62 -7.95 0.48
N ALA A 196 -20.68 -7.08 0.18
CA ALA A 196 -20.56 -5.76 0.84
C ALA A 196 -21.80 -4.88 0.56
N LYS A 197 -22.29 -4.85 -0.68
CA LYS A 197 -23.53 -4.14 -1.05
C LYS A 197 -24.71 -4.61 -0.21
N LYS A 198 -24.90 -5.90 -0.09
CA LYS A 198 -26.00 -6.50 0.70
C LYS A 198 -25.88 -6.19 2.19
N LEU A 199 -24.69 -6.41 2.77
CA LEU A 199 -24.45 -6.15 4.20
C LEU A 199 -24.66 -4.68 4.58
N PHE A 200 -24.18 -3.76 3.73
CA PHE A 200 -24.30 -2.34 3.96
C PHE A 200 -25.70 -1.81 3.65
N ASP A 201 -26.48 -2.53 2.84
CA ASP A 201 -27.74 -2.05 2.27
C ASP A 201 -27.50 -0.81 1.38
N TRP A 202 -26.62 -0.98 0.37
CA TRP A 202 -26.09 0.10 -0.46
C TRP A 202 -27.18 0.92 -1.15
N GLU A 203 -28.18 0.25 -1.70
CA GLU A 203 -29.29 0.88 -2.43
C GLU A 203 -30.04 1.91 -1.58
N ASN A 204 -30.23 1.62 -0.31
CA ASN A 204 -30.98 2.48 0.61
C ASN A 204 -30.07 3.46 1.37
N LYS A 205 -28.80 3.14 1.58
CA LYS A 205 -27.91 3.89 2.47
C LYS A 205 -26.79 4.68 1.78
N SER A 206 -26.57 4.47 0.48
CA SER A 206 -25.49 5.16 -0.27
C SER A 206 -25.70 6.66 -0.45
N LYS A 207 -26.94 7.13 -0.46
CA LYS A 207 -27.27 8.55 -0.70
C LYS A 207 -26.82 9.42 0.48
N VAL A 208 -26.30 10.59 0.16
CA VAL A 208 -25.98 11.61 1.16
C VAL A 208 -27.27 12.06 1.87
N ARG A 209 -27.23 12.11 3.18
CA ARG A 209 -28.36 12.54 4.02
C ARG A 209 -27.91 13.59 5.01
N VAL A 210 -28.70 14.63 5.14
CA VAL A 210 -28.59 15.58 6.25
C VAL A 210 -29.48 15.06 7.39
N LEU A 211 -28.86 14.84 8.55
CA LEU A 211 -29.56 14.38 9.75
C LEU A 211 -30.21 15.56 10.50
N GLU A 212 -31.17 15.27 11.37
CA GLU A 212 -31.90 16.29 12.18
C GLU A 212 -30.96 17.16 13.03
N ASN A 213 -29.80 16.63 13.43
CA ASN A 213 -28.78 17.39 14.19
C ASN A 213 -27.81 18.17 13.28
N GLY A 214 -28.11 18.34 11.99
CA GLY A 214 -27.29 19.04 11.00
C GLY A 214 -26.04 18.27 10.53
N LYS A 215 -25.79 17.04 11.00
CA LYS A 215 -24.69 16.22 10.53
C LYS A 215 -24.99 15.65 9.15
N ILE A 216 -23.95 15.52 8.33
CA ILE A 216 -24.04 14.88 7.02
C ILE A 216 -23.60 13.42 7.16
N ARG A 217 -24.42 12.51 6.67
CA ARG A 217 -24.06 11.08 6.51
C ARG A 217 -23.85 10.80 5.04
N SER A 218 -22.70 10.25 4.70
CA SER A 218 -22.38 9.76 3.36
C SER A 218 -21.82 8.36 3.43
N ALA A 219 -21.85 7.65 2.32
CA ALA A 219 -21.23 6.35 2.15
C ALA A 219 -20.13 6.43 1.09
N GLY A 220 -19.12 5.60 1.24
CA GLY A 220 -18.06 5.43 0.26
C GLY A 220 -17.76 3.96 0.05
N VAL A 221 -17.21 3.63 -1.10
CA VAL A 221 -16.75 2.30 -1.47
C VAL A 221 -15.34 2.39 -2.04
N ALA A 222 -14.50 1.44 -1.68
CA ALA A 222 -13.18 1.28 -2.26
C ALA A 222 -12.86 -0.21 -2.38
N MET A 223 -12.03 -0.55 -3.37
CA MET A 223 -11.49 -1.89 -3.53
C MET A 223 -10.02 -1.92 -3.12
N ALA A 224 -9.56 -3.06 -2.68
CA ALA A 224 -8.15 -3.29 -2.41
C ALA A 224 -7.77 -4.73 -2.76
N MET A 225 -6.56 -4.91 -3.24
CA MET A 225 -5.94 -6.21 -3.39
C MET A 225 -4.56 -6.22 -2.73
N GLN A 226 -4.19 -7.34 -2.16
CA GLN A 226 -2.87 -7.57 -1.59
C GLN A 226 -2.46 -9.01 -1.87
N GLY A 227 -1.25 -9.20 -2.34
CA GLY A 227 -0.69 -10.54 -2.51
C GLY A 227 -0.55 -11.27 -1.18
N SER A 228 -0.72 -12.59 -1.18
CA SER A 228 -0.53 -13.45 0.01
C SER A 228 0.95 -13.73 0.32
N GLY A 229 1.85 -12.90 -0.16
CA GLY A 229 3.29 -12.94 0.05
C GLY A 229 3.92 -11.60 -0.32
N ILE A 230 5.23 -11.49 -0.12
CA ILE A 230 6.01 -10.39 -0.70
C ILE A 230 6.46 -10.88 -2.08
N SER A 231 5.75 -10.52 -3.09
CA SER A 231 6.07 -10.77 -4.49
C SER A 231 6.35 -9.46 -5.19
#